data_2a141cb56b64dc05c6b86b251a958a68
#
_entry.id   2a141cb56b64dc05c6b86b251a958a68
#
_cell.length_a   1.000
_cell.length_b   1.000
_cell.length_c   1.000
_cell.angle_alpha   90.00
_cell.angle_beta   90.00
_cell.angle_gamma   90.00
#
_symmetry.space_group_name_H-M   'P 1'
#
loop_
_entity.id
_entity.type
_entity.pdbx_description
1 polymer ?
#
loop_
_entity_poly.entity_id
_entity_poly.type
_entity_poly.pdbx_seq_one_letter_code
_entity_poly.pdbx_strand_id
1 'polypeptide(L)'
;MDPTVLQQTPLQPSPGIGDGSKSERTPLALRVFGALLMAGGVAVVPEVIHTLAQMGTVFVEKTYTDVSLLTIILYVTLALSACFCALASGVLGFRLLRGNRRRARLIAEAVAIGLVVAFSADLLLFGVNPGQWFLGACALILIAAHVWVDPSLSDERELQRRLRLMQTREEAEDGTLGLDKTGRGYIELDFFNLFWIFVIASVAGVVIESIYHVLVVDFGHYEDRAGLLWGPFSPIYGFGAVLMTLALNRFHNAPIPVVFLVSAVIGGAFEYFVSWFMEYAFGAIAWDYTGTFLNINGRTNFMFMCMWGVLGVVWVKLALPALLHTVNLIPWRWRYSITALCAALMIFDGAMTLVALDCWYSRLAGAAPDNALEQFCAEQFDNQWMENRFESMSIHPDAAHRSS
;
A
#
# COMPACT_ATOMS: atom_id res chain seq x y z
N MET A 1 70.98 -15.52 -16.28
CA MET A 1 70.21 -14.64 -17.15
C MET A 1 69.15 -14.01 -16.30
N ASP A 2 69.27 -12.92 -16.09
CA ASP A 2 68.92 -11.69 -15.38
C ASP A 2 67.51 -11.67 -14.82
N PRO A 3 67.32 -11.57 -13.50
CA PRO A 3 66.00 -11.29 -12.87
C PRO A 3 65.90 -9.81 -12.68
N THR A 4 65.23 -9.13 -13.60
CA THR A 4 64.93 -7.71 -13.52
C THR A 4 63.97 -7.40 -12.36
N VAL A 5 64.55 -6.76 -11.40
CA VAL A 5 64.04 -5.99 -10.28
C VAL A 5 62.69 -5.33 -10.59
N LEU A 6 61.60 -5.76 -9.93
CA LEU A 6 60.40 -5.02 -9.74
C LEU A 6 60.67 -3.89 -8.70
N GLN A 7 60.93 -2.70 -9.19
CA GLN A 7 60.96 -1.50 -8.38
C GLN A 7 59.54 -1.26 -7.80
N GLN A 8 59.39 -1.50 -6.52
CA GLN A 8 58.26 -1.05 -5.74
C GLN A 8 58.31 0.48 -5.64
N THR A 9 57.39 1.15 -6.35
CA THR A 9 57.12 2.56 -6.17
C THR A 9 56.62 2.77 -4.71
N PRO A 10 57.20 3.69 -3.93
CA PRO A 10 56.72 3.95 -2.59
C PRO A 10 55.29 4.47 -2.65
N LEU A 11 54.38 3.82 -1.95
CA LEU A 11 53.05 4.30 -1.66
C LEU A 11 53.17 5.69 -1.01
N GLN A 12 52.71 6.73 -1.72
CA GLN A 12 52.53 8.05 -1.11
C GLN A 12 51.62 7.89 0.12
N PRO A 13 51.98 8.51 1.26
CA PRO A 13 51.09 8.50 2.44
C PRO A 13 49.78 9.15 2.04
N SER A 14 48.67 8.43 2.27
CA SER A 14 47.32 8.94 2.17
C SER A 14 47.24 10.29 2.89
N PRO A 15 46.61 11.32 2.27
CA PRO A 15 46.37 12.57 2.95
C PRO A 15 45.62 12.29 4.25
N GLY A 16 46.21 12.77 5.37
CA GLY A 16 45.74 12.51 6.71
C GLY A 16 44.23 12.67 6.81
N ILE A 17 43.60 11.70 7.47
CA ILE A 17 42.24 11.80 7.98
C ILE A 17 42.26 13.02 8.92
N GLY A 18 41.96 14.18 8.38
CA GLY A 18 41.72 15.38 9.17
C GLY A 18 40.55 15.07 10.08
N ASP A 19 40.83 15.08 11.37
CA ASP A 19 39.85 15.17 12.46
C ASP A 19 39.02 16.45 12.27
N GLY A 20 38.03 16.33 11.43
CA GLY A 20 37.07 17.38 11.07
C GLY A 20 35.70 16.98 11.53
N SER A 21 35.45 17.03 12.84
CA SER A 21 34.11 17.19 13.37
C SER A 21 33.54 18.55 12.95
N LYS A 22 33.46 18.81 11.64
CA LYS A 22 32.58 19.83 11.11
C LYS A 22 31.17 19.38 11.44
N SER A 23 30.59 19.97 12.48
CA SER A 23 29.16 19.95 12.72
C SER A 23 28.46 20.33 11.41
N GLU A 24 28.12 19.35 10.60
CA GLU A 24 27.36 19.55 9.36
C GLU A 24 26.06 20.24 9.73
N ARG A 25 25.96 21.53 9.38
CA ARG A 25 24.74 22.32 9.59
C ARG A 25 23.60 21.61 8.88
N THR A 26 22.57 21.24 9.64
CA THR A 26 21.37 20.63 9.09
C THR A 26 20.89 21.44 7.89
N PRO A 27 20.68 20.85 6.70
CA PRO A 27 20.18 21.56 5.54
C PRO A 27 18.93 22.36 5.88
N LEU A 28 18.82 23.58 5.35
CA LEU A 28 17.69 24.47 5.61
C LEU A 28 16.35 23.77 5.32
N ALA A 29 16.30 22.98 4.24
CA ALA A 29 15.12 22.21 3.88
C ALA A 29 14.63 21.27 5.00
N LEU A 30 15.54 20.58 5.71
CA LEU A 30 15.18 19.71 6.82
C LEU A 30 14.73 20.48 8.06
N ARG A 31 15.24 21.70 8.28
CA ARG A 31 14.73 22.57 9.37
C ARG A 31 13.34 23.08 9.06
N VAL A 32 13.10 23.51 7.81
CA VAL A 32 11.78 23.93 7.34
C VAL A 32 10.79 22.75 7.47
N PHE A 33 11.18 21.56 7.02
CA PHE A 33 10.38 20.36 7.18
C PHE A 33 10.09 20.01 8.65
N GLY A 34 11.10 20.16 9.52
CA GLY A 34 10.92 19.99 10.97
C GLY A 34 9.93 21.01 11.58
N ALA A 35 9.97 22.27 11.13
CA ALA A 35 9.02 23.29 11.56
C ALA A 35 7.59 22.97 11.07
N LEU A 36 7.44 22.52 9.83
CA LEU A 36 6.15 22.09 9.28
C LEU A 36 5.57 20.89 10.03
N LEU A 37 6.39 19.90 10.39
CA LEU A 37 5.97 18.76 11.21
C LEU A 37 5.50 19.18 12.59
N MET A 38 6.18 20.13 13.23
CA MET A 38 5.73 20.67 14.53
C MET A 38 4.41 21.44 14.39
N ALA A 39 4.30 22.29 13.37
CA ALA A 39 3.06 23.04 13.12
C ALA A 39 1.89 22.08 12.80
N GLY A 40 2.14 21.06 11.96
CA GLY A 40 1.17 20.02 11.65
C GLY A 40 0.73 19.23 12.88
N GLY A 41 1.68 18.82 13.74
CA GLY A 41 1.36 18.15 15.00
C GLY A 41 0.47 18.99 15.93
N VAL A 42 0.69 20.31 15.98
CA VAL A 42 -0.16 21.24 16.75
C VAL A 42 -1.52 21.44 16.07
N ALA A 43 -1.54 21.54 14.73
CA ALA A 43 -2.77 21.76 13.96
C ALA A 43 -3.77 20.58 14.06
N VAL A 44 -3.28 19.37 14.31
CA VAL A 44 -4.13 18.18 14.51
C VAL A 44 -4.79 18.14 15.89
N VAL A 45 -4.29 18.89 16.88
CA VAL A 45 -4.84 18.87 18.25
C VAL A 45 -6.35 19.22 18.32
N PRO A 46 -6.85 20.26 17.65
CA PRO A 46 -8.29 20.54 17.62
C PRO A 46 -9.12 19.38 17.06
N GLU A 47 -8.63 18.71 16.00
CA GLU A 47 -9.29 17.56 15.40
C GLU A 47 -9.34 16.37 16.34
N VAL A 48 -8.25 16.11 17.06
CA VAL A 48 -8.22 15.08 18.12
C VAL A 48 -9.24 15.39 19.21
N ILE A 49 -9.33 16.63 19.65
CA ILE A 49 -10.32 17.07 20.65
C ILE A 49 -11.74 16.89 20.11
N HIS A 50 -11.99 17.25 18.86
CA HIS A 50 -13.28 17.09 18.20
C HIS A 50 -13.68 15.61 18.10
N THR A 51 -12.78 14.74 17.66
CA THR A 51 -13.00 13.29 17.60
C THR A 51 -13.31 12.70 18.98
N LEU A 52 -12.58 13.12 20.01
CA LEU A 52 -12.84 12.70 21.39
C LEU A 52 -14.17 13.22 21.92
N ALA A 53 -14.57 14.43 21.54
CA ALA A 53 -15.87 14.99 21.89
C ALA A 53 -17.02 14.25 21.20
N GLN A 54 -16.89 13.96 19.90
CA GLN A 54 -17.85 13.12 19.15
C GLN A 54 -17.98 11.73 19.75
N MET A 55 -16.85 11.10 20.09
CA MET A 55 -16.86 9.83 20.82
C MET A 55 -17.64 9.96 22.13
N GLY A 56 -17.43 11.05 22.89
CA GLY A 56 -18.15 11.32 24.12
C GLY A 56 -19.67 11.45 23.89
N THR A 57 -20.14 12.16 22.85
CA THR A 57 -21.56 12.29 22.51
C THR A 57 -22.18 10.95 22.10
N VAL A 58 -21.49 10.17 21.28
CA VAL A 58 -21.92 8.82 20.87
C VAL A 58 -22.10 7.90 22.09
N PHE A 59 -21.22 8.03 23.10
CA PHE A 59 -21.31 7.24 24.34
C PHE A 59 -22.39 7.72 25.29
N VAL A 60 -22.73 9.04 25.29
CA VAL A 60 -23.68 9.65 26.24
C VAL A 60 -25.11 9.64 25.68
N GLU A 61 -25.29 9.92 24.38
CA GLU A 61 -26.59 10.09 23.76
C GLU A 61 -27.21 8.80 23.22
N LYS A 62 -26.38 7.86 22.73
CA LYS A 62 -26.85 6.53 22.30
C LYS A 62 -26.68 5.57 23.47
N THR A 63 -27.81 5.08 23.98
CA THR A 63 -27.83 3.98 24.95
C THR A 63 -26.92 2.87 24.46
N TYR A 64 -26.03 2.36 25.30
CA TYR A 64 -24.96 1.38 25.01
C TYR A 64 -25.37 0.15 24.18
N THR A 65 -26.64 -0.06 23.94
CA THR A 65 -27.22 -1.19 23.22
C THR A 65 -27.20 -1.07 21.70
N ASP A 66 -27.00 0.15 21.14
CA ASP A 66 -27.15 0.38 19.69
C ASP A 66 -25.82 0.66 18.95
N VAL A 67 -24.70 0.81 19.67
CA VAL A 67 -23.39 1.06 19.06
C VAL A 67 -22.61 -0.24 18.92
N SER A 68 -22.19 -0.57 17.71
CA SER A 68 -21.42 -1.81 17.51
C SER A 68 -20.06 -1.72 18.21
N LEU A 69 -19.59 -2.85 18.76
CA LEU A 69 -18.25 -2.95 19.35
C LEU A 69 -17.16 -2.49 18.38
N LEU A 70 -17.34 -2.77 17.09
CA LEU A 70 -16.41 -2.41 16.04
C LEU A 70 -16.32 -0.88 15.87
N THR A 71 -17.46 -0.17 15.87
CA THR A 71 -17.50 1.28 15.82
C THR A 71 -16.71 1.90 16.98
N ILE A 72 -16.86 1.36 18.19
CA ILE A 72 -16.09 1.80 19.37
C ILE A 72 -14.58 1.58 19.14
N ILE A 73 -14.19 0.40 18.68
CA ILE A 73 -12.79 0.09 18.38
C ILE A 73 -12.21 1.05 17.35
N LEU A 74 -12.95 1.38 16.29
CA LEU A 74 -12.52 2.30 15.25
C LEU A 74 -12.32 3.72 15.79
N TYR A 75 -13.26 4.24 16.59
CA TYR A 75 -13.09 5.56 17.23
C TYR A 75 -11.87 5.59 18.16
N VAL A 76 -11.67 4.56 18.97
CA VAL A 76 -10.51 4.45 19.86
C VAL A 76 -9.21 4.38 19.05
N THR A 77 -9.21 3.60 17.97
CA THR A 77 -8.06 3.47 17.07
C THR A 77 -7.73 4.78 16.39
N LEU A 78 -8.72 5.51 15.90
CA LEU A 78 -8.56 6.81 15.28
C LEU A 78 -7.98 7.83 16.29
N ALA A 79 -8.56 7.92 17.48
CA ALA A 79 -8.10 8.83 18.52
C ALA A 79 -6.66 8.52 18.97
N LEU A 80 -6.32 7.25 19.21
CA LEU A 80 -5.00 6.84 19.63
C LEU A 80 -3.94 7.08 18.55
N SER A 81 -4.25 6.74 17.28
CA SER A 81 -3.35 6.97 16.16
C SER A 81 -3.14 8.46 15.88
N ALA A 82 -4.16 9.28 15.97
CA ALA A 82 -4.06 10.74 15.83
C ALA A 82 -3.21 11.37 16.95
N CYS A 83 -3.44 10.99 18.22
CA CYS A 83 -2.61 11.43 19.35
C CYS A 83 -1.15 11.01 19.17
N PHE A 84 -0.91 9.76 18.77
CA PHE A 84 0.43 9.25 18.51
C PHE A 84 1.12 10.05 17.38
N CYS A 85 0.44 10.27 16.26
CA CYS A 85 0.97 11.03 15.13
C CYS A 85 1.29 12.47 15.51
N ALA A 86 0.42 13.15 16.26
CA ALA A 86 0.66 14.51 16.73
C ALA A 86 1.92 14.60 17.61
N LEU A 87 2.04 13.73 18.62
CA LEU A 87 3.19 13.69 19.52
C LEU A 87 4.49 13.31 18.80
N ALA A 88 4.45 12.24 18.00
CA ALA A 88 5.64 11.74 17.31
C ALA A 88 6.11 12.72 16.21
N SER A 89 5.21 13.40 15.49
CA SER A 89 5.55 14.47 14.54
C SER A 89 6.17 15.67 15.24
N GLY A 90 5.64 16.06 16.41
CA GLY A 90 6.21 17.11 17.24
C GLY A 90 7.63 16.78 17.68
N VAL A 91 7.86 15.54 18.18
CA VAL A 91 9.19 15.06 18.59
C VAL A 91 10.15 15.02 17.39
N LEU A 92 9.71 14.50 16.26
CA LEU A 92 10.51 14.43 15.04
C LEU A 92 10.90 15.85 14.57
N GLY A 93 9.92 16.75 14.48
CA GLY A 93 10.11 18.13 14.07
C GLY A 93 11.10 18.88 14.98
N PHE A 94 10.92 18.77 16.30
CA PHE A 94 11.83 19.37 17.27
C PHE A 94 13.26 18.82 17.17
N ARG A 95 13.42 17.51 16.96
CA ARG A 95 14.74 16.90 16.76
C ARG A 95 15.42 17.38 15.48
N LEU A 96 14.66 17.48 14.38
CA LEU A 96 15.20 17.99 13.10
C LEU A 96 15.62 19.47 13.21
N LEU A 97 14.85 20.30 13.92
CA LEU A 97 15.21 21.70 14.19
C LEU A 97 16.53 21.82 14.98
N ARG A 98 16.73 20.92 15.96
CA ARG A 98 17.98 20.87 16.74
C ARG A 98 19.14 20.16 16.04
N GLY A 99 18.95 19.69 14.81
CA GLY A 99 19.96 18.95 14.07
C GLY A 99 20.20 17.52 14.56
N ASN A 100 19.41 17.02 15.51
CA ASN A 100 19.54 15.66 16.03
C ASN A 100 18.75 14.69 15.15
N ARG A 101 19.44 14.04 14.23
CA ARG A 101 18.85 13.09 13.27
C ARG A 101 18.88 11.63 13.74
N ARG A 102 19.48 11.36 14.90
CA ARG A 102 19.57 9.99 15.44
C ARG A 102 18.16 9.39 15.59
N ARG A 103 17.91 8.23 14.98
CA ARG A 103 16.61 7.55 14.94
C ARG A 103 15.46 8.35 14.27
N ALA A 104 15.77 9.45 13.58
CA ALA A 104 14.73 10.25 12.91
C ALA A 104 13.96 9.44 11.87
N ARG A 105 14.65 8.55 11.15
CA ARG A 105 14.04 7.61 10.20
C ARG A 105 12.99 6.72 10.87
N LEU A 106 13.33 6.06 11.99
CA LEU A 106 12.39 5.17 12.69
C LEU A 106 11.15 5.92 13.17
N ILE A 107 11.31 7.16 13.64
CA ILE A 107 10.19 7.99 14.08
C ILE A 107 9.33 8.37 12.87
N ALA A 108 9.93 8.76 11.72
CA ALA A 108 9.20 9.08 10.50
C ALA A 108 8.42 7.87 9.97
N GLU A 109 9.01 6.69 9.94
CA GLU A 109 8.34 5.43 9.55
C GLU A 109 7.16 5.12 10.50
N ALA A 110 7.36 5.26 11.81
CA ALA A 110 6.30 5.04 12.79
C ALA A 110 5.14 6.04 12.64
N VAL A 111 5.43 7.32 12.37
CA VAL A 111 4.40 8.32 12.08
C VAL A 111 3.66 8.01 10.78
N ALA A 112 4.36 7.59 9.73
CA ALA A 112 3.73 7.20 8.46
C ALA A 112 2.76 6.01 8.66
N ILE A 113 3.15 5.00 9.42
CA ILE A 113 2.28 3.87 9.76
C ILE A 113 1.06 4.36 10.58
N GLY A 114 1.27 5.23 11.57
CA GLY A 114 0.18 5.81 12.37
C GLY A 114 -0.82 6.59 11.53
N LEU A 115 -0.35 7.36 10.52
CA LEU A 115 -1.21 8.08 9.58
C LEU A 115 -2.02 7.13 8.67
N VAL A 116 -1.44 6.02 8.22
CA VAL A 116 -2.17 5.02 7.45
C VAL A 116 -3.26 4.35 8.30
N VAL A 117 -2.97 4.05 9.57
CA VAL A 117 -3.97 3.50 10.51
C VAL A 117 -5.08 4.52 10.76
N ALA A 118 -4.74 5.80 11.00
CA ALA A 118 -5.73 6.86 11.17
C ALA A 118 -6.61 7.04 9.93
N PHE A 119 -5.99 7.07 8.74
CA PHE A 119 -6.69 7.15 7.46
C PHE A 119 -7.70 5.99 7.28
N SER A 120 -7.27 4.76 7.58
CA SER A 120 -8.14 3.60 7.45
C SER A 120 -9.31 3.61 8.44
N ALA A 121 -9.06 4.01 9.69
CA ALA A 121 -10.11 4.12 10.70
C ALA A 121 -11.12 5.24 10.36
N ASP A 122 -10.64 6.39 9.89
CA ASP A 122 -11.46 7.51 9.46
C ASP A 122 -12.31 7.16 8.25
N LEU A 123 -11.74 6.48 7.25
CA LEU A 123 -12.47 6.00 6.08
C LEU A 123 -13.61 5.03 6.45
N LEU A 124 -13.37 4.14 7.41
CA LEU A 124 -14.37 3.18 7.87
C LEU A 124 -15.49 3.85 8.69
N LEU A 125 -15.21 4.94 9.39
CA LEU A 125 -16.19 5.64 10.23
C LEU A 125 -17.03 6.64 9.44
N PHE A 126 -16.40 7.42 8.57
CA PHE A 126 -17.02 8.62 7.99
C PHE A 126 -17.08 8.58 6.45
N GLY A 127 -16.56 7.53 5.80
CA GLY A 127 -16.43 7.49 4.36
C GLY A 127 -15.34 8.45 3.84
N VAL A 128 -15.38 8.81 2.55
CA VAL A 128 -14.41 9.74 1.97
C VAL A 128 -14.76 11.18 2.37
N ASN A 129 -13.82 11.86 3.02
CA ASN A 129 -13.99 13.22 3.52
C ASN A 129 -12.71 14.07 3.27
N PRO A 130 -12.81 15.42 3.33
CA PRO A 130 -11.64 16.29 3.10
C PRO A 130 -10.46 16.02 4.05
N GLY A 131 -10.71 15.58 5.29
CA GLY A 131 -9.68 15.24 6.27
C GLY A 131 -8.79 14.09 5.80
N GLN A 132 -9.35 13.13 5.08
CA GLN A 132 -8.60 11.99 4.54
C GLN A 132 -7.58 12.40 3.49
N TRP A 133 -7.90 13.35 2.62
CA TRP A 133 -6.94 13.87 1.65
C TRP A 133 -5.72 14.47 2.35
N PHE A 134 -5.96 15.17 3.46
CA PHE A 134 -4.90 15.72 4.28
C PHE A 134 -4.06 14.62 4.94
N LEU A 135 -4.67 13.61 5.55
CA LEU A 135 -3.98 12.47 6.16
C LEU A 135 -3.17 11.69 5.12
N GLY A 136 -3.77 11.39 3.97
CA GLY A 136 -3.12 10.70 2.87
C GLY A 136 -1.92 11.48 2.31
N ALA A 137 -2.08 12.79 2.09
CA ALA A 137 -0.99 13.67 1.63
C ALA A 137 0.15 13.72 2.67
N CYS A 138 -0.15 13.83 3.96
CA CYS A 138 0.85 13.80 5.03
C CYS A 138 1.59 12.48 5.07
N ALA A 139 0.91 11.34 4.94
CA ALA A 139 1.52 10.03 4.88
C ALA A 139 2.46 9.90 3.68
N LEU A 140 2.03 10.30 2.48
CA LEU A 140 2.85 10.28 1.27
C LEU A 140 4.08 11.19 1.38
N ILE A 141 3.93 12.40 1.92
CA ILE A 141 5.04 13.34 2.14
C ILE A 141 6.05 12.72 3.12
N LEU A 142 5.59 12.09 4.20
CA LEU A 142 6.48 11.45 5.18
C LEU A 142 7.18 10.23 4.59
N ILE A 143 6.48 9.39 3.82
CA ILE A 143 7.07 8.26 3.12
C ILE A 143 8.12 8.73 2.10
N ALA A 144 7.87 9.81 1.36
CA ALA A 144 8.84 10.39 0.46
C ALA A 144 10.02 11.03 1.20
N ALA A 145 9.76 11.71 2.31
CA ALA A 145 10.75 12.46 3.07
C ALA A 145 11.62 11.57 3.99
N HIS A 146 11.17 10.36 4.37
CA HIS A 146 11.93 9.49 5.28
C HIS A 146 13.36 9.21 4.77
N VAL A 147 13.52 9.12 3.44
CA VAL A 147 14.81 8.92 2.77
C VAL A 147 15.75 10.11 2.98
N TRP A 148 15.21 11.35 3.13
CA TRP A 148 15.98 12.58 3.28
C TRP A 148 16.33 12.90 4.73
N VAL A 149 15.65 12.27 5.66
CA VAL A 149 15.79 12.54 7.10
C VAL A 149 17.02 11.84 7.69
N ASP A 150 17.55 10.82 7.02
CA ASP A 150 18.72 10.07 7.49
C ASP A 150 20.04 10.74 7.02
N PRO A 151 20.90 11.19 7.95
CA PRO A 151 22.12 11.93 7.61
C PRO A 151 23.29 11.07 7.17
N SER A 152 23.26 9.75 7.46
CA SER A 152 24.38 8.86 7.13
C SER A 152 24.58 8.66 5.65
N LEU A 153 23.79 9.34 4.83
CA LEU A 153 23.62 9.06 3.42
C LEU A 153 23.96 10.23 2.46
N SER A 154 24.43 11.40 2.90
CA SER A 154 24.63 12.50 1.94
C SER A 154 25.85 12.31 1.04
N ASP A 155 27.01 11.93 1.57
CA ASP A 155 28.21 11.70 0.78
C ASP A 155 28.35 10.25 0.33
N GLU A 156 27.86 9.34 1.14
CA GLU A 156 27.80 7.92 0.82
C GLU A 156 26.70 7.61 -0.22
N ARG A 157 25.65 8.44 -0.32
CA ARG A 157 24.54 8.29 -1.29
C ARG A 157 25.00 8.37 -2.74
N GLU A 158 25.87 9.31 -3.09
CA GLU A 158 26.36 9.43 -4.47
C GLU A 158 27.19 8.20 -4.85
N LEU A 159 28.06 7.76 -3.94
CA LEU A 159 28.87 6.56 -4.13
C LEU A 159 28.01 5.29 -4.13
N GLN A 160 27.10 5.15 -3.16
CA GLN A 160 26.18 4.01 -3.11
C GLN A 160 25.20 3.99 -4.29
N ARG A 161 24.74 5.18 -4.76
CA ARG A 161 23.91 5.27 -5.95
C ARG A 161 24.68 4.78 -7.18
N ARG A 162 25.93 5.18 -7.34
CA ARG A 162 26.78 4.70 -8.45
C ARG A 162 27.07 3.22 -8.32
N LEU A 163 27.39 2.74 -7.14
CA LEU A 163 27.61 1.32 -6.89
C LEU A 163 26.33 0.49 -7.15
N ARG A 164 25.17 0.94 -6.68
CA ARG A 164 23.89 0.27 -6.98
C ARG A 164 23.58 0.27 -8.47
N LEU A 165 23.85 1.35 -9.20
CA LEU A 165 23.64 1.40 -10.64
C LEU A 165 24.58 0.42 -11.39
N MET A 166 25.83 0.28 -10.93
CA MET A 166 26.76 -0.69 -11.48
C MET A 166 26.32 -2.13 -11.16
N GLN A 167 25.96 -2.42 -9.91
CA GLN A 167 25.44 -3.72 -9.49
C GLN A 167 24.17 -4.10 -10.22
N THR A 168 23.20 -3.17 -10.32
CA THR A 168 21.94 -3.39 -11.05
C THR A 168 22.18 -3.69 -12.53
N ARG A 169 23.22 -3.07 -13.12
CA ARG A 169 23.60 -3.32 -14.51
C ARG A 169 24.22 -4.69 -14.67
N GLU A 170 25.16 -5.05 -13.81
CA GLU A 170 25.82 -6.37 -13.80
C GLU A 170 24.79 -7.49 -13.60
N GLU A 171 23.89 -7.33 -12.62
CA GLU A 171 22.79 -8.26 -12.37
C GLU A 171 21.83 -8.40 -13.55
N ALA A 172 21.58 -7.29 -14.28
CA ALA A 172 20.74 -7.33 -15.47
C ALA A 172 21.43 -8.04 -16.62
N GLU A 173 22.76 -7.87 -16.77
CA GLU A 173 23.59 -8.58 -17.76
C GLU A 173 23.68 -10.07 -17.43
N ASP A 174 23.76 -10.44 -16.13
CA ASP A 174 23.82 -11.82 -15.64
C ASP A 174 22.44 -12.50 -15.52
N GLY A 175 21.35 -11.77 -15.71
CA GLY A 175 19.98 -12.28 -15.57
C GLY A 175 19.55 -12.59 -14.13
N THR A 176 20.29 -12.10 -13.12
CA THR A 176 20.04 -12.32 -11.68
C THR A 176 19.32 -11.16 -11.01
N LEU A 177 18.96 -10.13 -11.77
CA LEU A 177 18.32 -8.92 -11.26
C LEU A 177 17.01 -9.24 -10.55
N GLY A 178 16.89 -8.78 -9.31
CA GLY A 178 15.71 -8.97 -8.46
C GLY A 178 15.65 -10.29 -7.69
N LEU A 179 16.63 -11.18 -7.85
CA LEU A 179 16.76 -12.39 -7.01
C LEU A 179 17.30 -12.04 -5.63
N ASP A 180 16.84 -12.76 -4.60
CA ASP A 180 17.35 -12.60 -3.23
C ASP A 180 18.76 -13.19 -3.09
N LYS A 181 19.75 -12.32 -2.96
CA LYS A 181 21.15 -12.70 -2.76
C LYS A 181 21.46 -13.30 -1.40
N THR A 182 20.58 -13.10 -0.42
CA THR A 182 20.77 -13.66 0.94
C THR A 182 20.48 -15.15 1.02
N GLY A 183 19.87 -15.73 -0.02
CA GLY A 183 19.44 -17.13 -0.06
C GLY A 183 18.28 -17.47 0.89
N ARG A 184 17.69 -16.45 1.54
CA ARG A 184 16.57 -16.65 2.45
C ARG A 184 15.21 -16.67 1.75
N GLY A 185 15.14 -16.10 0.55
CA GLY A 185 13.95 -16.03 -0.28
C GLY A 185 14.27 -16.34 -1.74
N TYR A 186 13.29 -16.11 -2.60
CA TYR A 186 13.46 -16.24 -4.04
C TYR A 186 13.76 -14.90 -4.69
N ILE A 187 12.97 -13.85 -4.34
CA ILE A 187 13.16 -12.50 -4.87
C ILE A 187 13.54 -11.52 -3.77
N GLU A 188 14.20 -10.44 -4.15
CA GLU A 188 14.38 -9.27 -3.30
C GLU A 188 13.04 -8.54 -3.10
N LEU A 189 12.63 -8.38 -1.84
CA LEU A 189 11.36 -7.74 -1.47
C LEU A 189 11.53 -6.22 -1.43
N ASP A 190 11.88 -5.63 -2.56
CA ASP A 190 11.98 -4.19 -2.75
C ASP A 190 10.70 -3.61 -3.35
N PHE A 191 10.56 -2.26 -3.31
CA PHE A 191 9.40 -1.58 -3.85
C PHE A 191 9.21 -1.86 -5.35
N PHE A 192 10.29 -1.92 -6.12
CA PHE A 192 10.22 -2.12 -7.56
C PHE A 192 9.60 -3.48 -7.90
N ASN A 193 10.11 -4.55 -7.31
CA ASN A 193 9.62 -5.90 -7.56
C ASN A 193 8.17 -6.05 -7.10
N LEU A 194 7.84 -5.59 -5.87
CA LEU A 194 6.49 -5.67 -5.32
C LEU A 194 5.48 -4.84 -6.12
N PHE A 195 5.87 -3.66 -6.58
CA PHE A 195 5.01 -2.82 -7.42
C PHE A 195 4.67 -3.49 -8.75
N TRP A 196 5.66 -4.04 -9.46
CA TRP A 196 5.40 -4.70 -10.73
C TRP A 196 4.67 -6.02 -10.57
N ILE A 197 4.89 -6.75 -9.48
CA ILE A 197 4.06 -7.89 -9.10
C ILE A 197 2.60 -7.46 -8.95
N PHE A 198 2.35 -6.37 -8.22
CA PHE A 198 1.02 -5.82 -8.05
C PHE A 198 0.36 -5.47 -9.39
N VAL A 199 1.03 -4.69 -10.23
CA VAL A 199 0.48 -4.23 -11.52
C VAL A 199 0.17 -5.40 -12.45
N ILE A 200 1.14 -6.29 -12.64
CA ILE A 200 0.98 -7.43 -13.58
C ILE A 200 -0.08 -8.40 -13.07
N ALA A 201 -0.08 -8.70 -11.77
CA ALA A 201 -1.09 -9.58 -11.18
C ALA A 201 -2.50 -8.96 -11.21
N SER A 202 -2.62 -7.63 -11.04
CA SER A 202 -3.91 -6.93 -11.18
C SER A 202 -4.52 -7.10 -12.58
N VAL A 203 -3.70 -7.06 -13.63
CA VAL A 203 -4.14 -7.27 -15.01
C VAL A 203 -4.39 -8.76 -15.28
N ALA A 204 -3.44 -9.62 -14.91
CA ALA A 204 -3.56 -11.05 -15.14
C ALA A 204 -4.78 -11.66 -14.41
N GLY A 205 -5.08 -11.16 -13.20
CA GLY A 205 -6.25 -11.57 -12.44
C GLY A 205 -7.55 -11.26 -13.16
N VAL A 206 -7.72 -10.05 -13.69
CA VAL A 206 -8.90 -9.69 -14.52
C VAL A 206 -9.04 -10.63 -15.71
N VAL A 207 -7.95 -10.87 -16.43
CA VAL A 207 -7.99 -11.76 -17.61
C VAL A 207 -8.40 -13.18 -17.22
N ILE A 208 -7.80 -13.74 -16.17
CA ILE A 208 -8.09 -15.09 -15.70
C ILE A 208 -9.54 -15.19 -15.22
N GLU A 209 -10.01 -14.21 -14.44
CA GLU A 209 -11.38 -14.18 -13.91
C GLU A 209 -12.41 -14.02 -15.03
N SER A 210 -12.17 -13.12 -16.01
CA SER A 210 -13.06 -12.97 -17.16
C SER A 210 -13.16 -14.26 -17.99
N ILE A 211 -12.02 -14.94 -18.20
CA ILE A 211 -12.03 -16.26 -18.88
C ILE A 211 -12.79 -17.29 -18.05
N TYR A 212 -12.55 -17.35 -16.75
CA TYR A 212 -13.26 -18.26 -15.85
C TYR A 212 -14.76 -18.01 -15.85
N HIS A 213 -15.18 -16.73 -15.79
CA HIS A 213 -16.59 -16.36 -15.85
C HIS A 213 -17.25 -16.83 -17.15
N VAL A 214 -16.67 -16.47 -18.30
CA VAL A 214 -17.20 -16.82 -19.63
C VAL A 214 -17.27 -18.32 -19.87
N LEU A 215 -16.32 -19.12 -19.35
CA LEU A 215 -16.23 -20.55 -19.62
C LEU A 215 -16.93 -21.43 -18.58
N VAL A 216 -17.05 -20.97 -17.32
CA VAL A 216 -17.47 -21.80 -16.20
C VAL A 216 -18.69 -21.26 -15.49
N VAL A 217 -18.78 -19.95 -15.25
CA VAL A 217 -19.85 -19.35 -14.45
C VAL A 217 -21.10 -19.08 -15.30
N ASP A 218 -20.92 -18.31 -16.39
CA ASP A 218 -22.00 -17.99 -17.34
C ASP A 218 -21.48 -18.11 -18.79
N PHE A 219 -21.71 -19.29 -19.36
CA PHE A 219 -21.10 -19.66 -20.65
C PHE A 219 -21.49 -18.70 -21.78
N GLY A 220 -20.47 -18.06 -22.33
CA GLY A 220 -20.60 -17.16 -23.47
C GLY A 220 -20.97 -15.70 -23.08
N HIS A 221 -21.25 -15.39 -21.83
CA HIS A 221 -21.51 -14.04 -21.37
C HIS A 221 -20.26 -13.40 -20.76
N TYR A 222 -19.84 -12.27 -21.33
CA TYR A 222 -18.74 -11.46 -20.81
C TYR A 222 -19.26 -10.49 -19.75
N GLU A 223 -18.56 -10.39 -18.64
CA GLU A 223 -18.81 -9.45 -17.56
C GLU A 223 -17.50 -8.72 -17.21
N ASP A 224 -17.54 -7.38 -17.04
CA ASP A 224 -16.36 -6.61 -16.67
C ASP A 224 -15.94 -6.93 -15.22
N ARG A 225 -14.73 -7.43 -15.05
CA ARG A 225 -14.14 -7.82 -13.77
C ARG A 225 -13.11 -6.83 -13.27
N ALA A 226 -13.04 -5.64 -13.86
CA ALA A 226 -12.13 -4.60 -13.39
C ALA A 226 -12.61 -4.00 -12.06
N GLY A 227 -11.67 -3.67 -11.21
CA GLY A 227 -11.91 -3.11 -9.87
C GLY A 227 -11.45 -1.65 -9.73
N LEU A 228 -11.00 -1.00 -10.83
CA LEU A 228 -10.66 0.43 -10.87
C LEU A 228 -11.45 1.14 -11.95
N LEU A 229 -11.56 2.48 -11.84
CA LEU A 229 -12.28 3.30 -12.83
C LEU A 229 -11.69 3.17 -14.23
N TRP A 230 -10.37 3.13 -14.33
CA TRP A 230 -9.68 3.07 -15.61
C TRP A 230 -8.79 1.85 -15.74
N GLY A 231 -8.68 1.37 -16.98
CA GLY A 231 -7.83 0.22 -17.33
C GLY A 231 -8.33 -1.13 -16.81
N PRO A 232 -7.67 -2.20 -17.23
CA PRO A 232 -8.03 -3.57 -16.88
C PRO A 232 -7.36 -4.00 -15.57
N PHE A 233 -7.58 -3.28 -14.48
CA PHE A 233 -6.94 -3.56 -13.20
C PHE A 233 -7.96 -4.03 -12.16
N SER A 234 -7.65 -5.13 -11.50
CA SER A 234 -8.35 -5.55 -10.27
C SER A 234 -7.36 -5.61 -9.10
N PRO A 235 -7.39 -4.61 -8.21
CA PRO A 235 -6.44 -4.49 -7.10
C PRO A 235 -6.41 -5.69 -6.17
N ILE A 236 -7.50 -6.43 -6.03
CA ILE A 236 -7.54 -7.60 -5.16
C ILE A 236 -6.51 -8.66 -5.57
N TYR A 237 -6.35 -8.90 -6.89
CA TYR A 237 -5.34 -9.84 -7.39
C TYR A 237 -3.93 -9.31 -7.22
N GLY A 238 -3.74 -8.00 -7.41
CA GLY A 238 -2.46 -7.34 -7.17
C GLY A 238 -2.03 -7.44 -5.71
N PHE A 239 -2.90 -7.06 -4.78
CA PHE A 239 -2.62 -7.18 -3.35
C PHE A 239 -2.49 -8.63 -2.90
N GLY A 240 -3.33 -9.54 -3.43
CA GLY A 240 -3.21 -10.96 -3.18
C GLY A 240 -1.86 -11.53 -3.60
N ALA A 241 -1.38 -11.18 -4.79
CA ALA A 241 -0.07 -11.60 -5.29
C ALA A 241 1.09 -11.04 -4.47
N VAL A 242 1.03 -9.77 -4.09
CA VAL A 242 2.01 -9.15 -3.18
C VAL A 242 2.00 -9.85 -1.83
N LEU A 243 0.83 -10.07 -1.24
CA LEU A 243 0.69 -10.77 0.04
C LEU A 243 1.25 -12.20 -0.03
N MET A 244 0.89 -12.95 -1.09
CA MET A 244 1.44 -14.29 -1.33
C MET A 244 2.96 -14.25 -1.51
N THR A 245 3.48 -13.25 -2.23
CA THR A 245 4.92 -13.09 -2.39
C THR A 245 5.61 -12.84 -1.06
N LEU A 246 5.12 -11.90 -0.25
CA LEU A 246 5.68 -11.58 1.07
C LEU A 246 5.66 -12.80 2.00
N ALA A 247 4.53 -13.52 2.03
CA ALA A 247 4.34 -14.67 2.90
C ALA A 247 5.15 -15.89 2.46
N LEU A 248 5.18 -16.17 1.14
CA LEU A 248 5.72 -17.40 0.59
C LEU A 248 7.15 -17.28 0.07
N ASN A 249 7.72 -16.10 0.01
CA ASN A 249 9.06 -15.88 -0.52
C ASN A 249 10.11 -16.80 0.13
N ARG A 250 10.00 -16.99 1.44
CA ARG A 250 10.87 -17.90 2.22
C ARG A 250 10.53 -19.38 2.05
N PHE A 251 9.33 -19.69 1.55
CA PHE A 251 8.84 -21.06 1.34
C PHE A 251 9.03 -21.56 -0.09
N HIS A 252 9.74 -20.82 -0.95
CA HIS A 252 9.89 -21.19 -2.37
C HIS A 252 10.47 -22.60 -2.56
N ASN A 253 11.32 -23.07 -1.62
CA ASN A 253 11.88 -24.43 -1.60
C ASN A 253 11.06 -25.42 -0.74
N ALA A 254 9.99 -24.97 -0.07
CA ALA A 254 9.17 -25.84 0.75
C ALA A 254 8.39 -26.88 -0.08
N PRO A 255 8.01 -28.02 0.52
CA PRO A 255 7.14 -29.01 -0.11
C PRO A 255 5.81 -28.41 -0.54
N ILE A 256 5.29 -28.87 -1.68
CA ILE A 256 4.01 -28.38 -2.25
C ILE A 256 2.86 -28.36 -1.24
N PRO A 257 2.62 -29.40 -0.39
CA PRO A 257 1.53 -29.35 0.57
C PRO A 257 1.62 -28.21 1.59
N VAL A 258 2.85 -27.85 2.00
CA VAL A 258 3.08 -26.73 2.94
C VAL A 258 2.75 -25.40 2.25
N VAL A 259 3.24 -25.18 1.04
CA VAL A 259 2.93 -23.98 0.25
C VAL A 259 1.42 -23.87 0.04
N PHE A 260 0.76 -24.98 -0.34
CA PHE A 260 -0.69 -25.04 -0.54
C PHE A 260 -1.45 -24.62 0.72
N LEU A 261 -1.18 -25.25 1.87
CA LEU A 261 -1.91 -24.96 3.10
C LEU A 261 -1.72 -23.54 3.58
N VAL A 262 -0.48 -23.03 3.55
CA VAL A 262 -0.20 -21.63 3.94
C VAL A 262 -0.92 -20.66 3.01
N SER A 263 -0.90 -20.91 1.71
CA SER A 263 -1.59 -20.09 0.72
C SER A 263 -3.10 -20.10 0.86
N ALA A 264 -3.69 -21.28 1.12
CA ALA A 264 -5.13 -21.44 1.32
C ALA A 264 -5.62 -20.61 2.52
N VAL A 265 -4.89 -20.65 3.64
CA VAL A 265 -5.26 -19.90 4.85
C VAL A 265 -5.08 -18.39 4.62
N ILE A 266 -3.93 -17.97 4.07
CA ILE A 266 -3.65 -16.55 3.85
C ILE A 266 -4.60 -15.96 2.82
N GLY A 267 -4.85 -16.67 1.70
CA GLY A 267 -5.75 -16.21 0.66
C GLY A 267 -7.19 -16.11 1.13
N GLY A 268 -7.68 -17.13 1.85
CA GLY A 268 -9.03 -17.10 2.43
C GLY A 268 -9.23 -15.98 3.46
N ALA A 269 -8.22 -15.76 4.32
CA ALA A 269 -8.24 -14.64 5.27
C ALA A 269 -8.25 -13.28 4.55
N PHE A 270 -7.46 -13.13 3.50
CA PHE A 270 -7.42 -11.92 2.69
C PHE A 270 -8.74 -11.65 1.97
N GLU A 271 -9.31 -12.68 1.33
CA GLU A 271 -10.61 -12.61 0.66
C GLU A 271 -11.73 -12.20 1.63
N TYR A 272 -11.75 -12.82 2.81
CA TYR A 272 -12.68 -12.46 3.88
C TYR A 272 -12.53 -10.99 4.29
N PHE A 273 -11.30 -10.53 4.50
CA PHE A 273 -11.02 -9.16 4.92
C PHE A 273 -11.45 -8.14 3.86
N VAL A 274 -11.15 -8.39 2.59
CA VAL A 274 -11.52 -7.47 1.50
C VAL A 274 -13.04 -7.37 1.36
N SER A 275 -13.76 -8.50 1.38
CA SER A 275 -15.23 -8.51 1.35
C SER A 275 -15.82 -7.74 2.52
N TRP A 276 -15.31 -7.98 3.73
CA TRP A 276 -15.75 -7.27 4.93
C TRP A 276 -15.48 -5.76 4.83
N PHE A 277 -14.30 -5.37 4.37
CA PHE A 277 -13.91 -3.96 4.22
C PHE A 277 -14.81 -3.24 3.22
N MET A 278 -15.05 -3.80 2.05
CA MET A 278 -15.88 -3.21 0.99
C MET A 278 -17.32 -3.02 1.45
N GLU A 279 -17.89 -4.04 2.08
CA GLU A 279 -19.26 -3.96 2.59
C GLU A 279 -19.38 -2.94 3.73
N TYR A 280 -18.45 -2.97 4.68
CA TYR A 280 -18.47 -2.08 5.84
C TYR A 280 -18.27 -0.62 5.45
N ALA A 281 -17.29 -0.32 4.57
CA ALA A 281 -16.94 1.04 4.19
C ALA A 281 -17.90 1.64 3.15
N PHE A 282 -18.34 0.84 2.18
CA PHE A 282 -19.07 1.33 1.00
C PHE A 282 -20.44 0.66 0.81
N GLY A 283 -20.84 -0.29 1.66
CA GLY A 283 -22.01 -1.12 1.42
C GLY A 283 -21.88 -1.98 0.15
N ALA A 284 -20.66 -2.17 -0.35
CA ALA A 284 -20.40 -2.83 -1.61
C ALA A 284 -20.17 -4.34 -1.40
N ILE A 285 -21.02 -5.16 -2.00
CA ILE A 285 -20.90 -6.62 -2.02
C ILE A 285 -20.36 -7.01 -3.39
N ALA A 286 -19.09 -7.43 -3.42
CA ALA A 286 -18.43 -7.86 -4.66
C ALA A 286 -18.62 -9.37 -4.94
N TRP A 287 -18.87 -10.18 -3.90
CA TRP A 287 -19.21 -11.59 -3.98
C TRP A 287 -19.94 -12.06 -2.72
N ASP A 288 -20.75 -13.09 -2.88
CA ASP A 288 -21.47 -13.74 -1.78
C ASP A 288 -21.45 -15.27 -1.96
N TYR A 289 -20.85 -15.97 -0.99
CA TYR A 289 -20.75 -17.42 -0.95
C TYR A 289 -21.74 -18.06 0.03
N THR A 290 -22.78 -17.32 0.44
CA THR A 290 -23.81 -17.84 1.34
C THR A 290 -24.43 -19.12 0.76
N GLY A 291 -24.59 -20.16 1.60
CA GLY A 291 -25.11 -21.45 1.17
C GLY A 291 -24.08 -22.42 0.56
N THR A 292 -22.83 -22.00 0.32
CA THR A 292 -21.77 -22.91 -0.14
C THR A 292 -21.12 -23.66 1.01
N PHE A 293 -20.46 -24.80 0.69
CA PHE A 293 -19.83 -25.67 1.68
C PHE A 293 -18.72 -24.96 2.45
N LEU A 294 -18.80 -25.01 3.79
CA LEU A 294 -17.87 -24.38 4.73
C LEU A 294 -17.59 -22.90 4.39
N ASN A 295 -18.64 -22.14 4.02
CA ASN A 295 -18.49 -20.71 3.92
C ASN A 295 -18.33 -20.06 5.31
N ILE A 296 -17.60 -18.97 5.36
CA ILE A 296 -17.41 -18.14 6.55
C ILE A 296 -18.10 -16.80 6.29
N ASN A 297 -19.30 -16.64 6.85
CA ASN A 297 -20.14 -15.45 6.72
C ASN A 297 -20.40 -15.01 5.25
N GLY A 298 -20.48 -15.96 4.31
CA GLY A 298 -20.63 -15.67 2.89
C GLY A 298 -19.41 -15.03 2.21
N ARG A 299 -18.33 -14.72 2.93
CA ARG A 299 -17.20 -13.92 2.44
C ARG A 299 -16.05 -14.72 1.85
N THR A 300 -15.88 -15.96 2.31
CA THR A 300 -14.96 -16.96 1.74
C THR A 300 -15.53 -18.35 1.99
N ASN A 301 -15.05 -19.36 1.27
CA ASN A 301 -15.47 -20.75 1.45
C ASN A 301 -14.33 -21.74 1.19
N PHE A 302 -14.56 -23.01 1.51
CA PHE A 302 -13.56 -24.08 1.36
C PHE A 302 -13.03 -24.20 -0.07
N MET A 303 -13.89 -24.08 -1.09
CA MET A 303 -13.49 -24.19 -2.49
C MET A 303 -12.51 -23.08 -2.88
N PHE A 304 -12.85 -21.83 -2.54
CA PHE A 304 -11.98 -20.68 -2.85
C PHE A 304 -10.72 -20.67 -2.02
N MET A 305 -10.76 -21.12 -0.76
CA MET A 305 -9.52 -21.34 0.01
C MET A 305 -8.61 -22.37 -0.67
N CYS A 306 -9.16 -23.47 -1.20
CA CYS A 306 -8.38 -24.43 -1.98
C CYS A 306 -7.85 -23.82 -3.28
N MET A 307 -8.63 -22.98 -3.98
CA MET A 307 -8.17 -22.25 -5.15
C MET A 307 -6.99 -21.33 -4.81
N TRP A 308 -7.06 -20.58 -3.70
CA TRP A 308 -5.93 -19.80 -3.19
C TRP A 308 -4.70 -20.67 -2.90
N GLY A 309 -4.93 -21.88 -2.35
CA GLY A 309 -3.87 -22.87 -2.15
C GLY A 309 -3.16 -23.26 -3.44
N VAL A 310 -3.94 -23.59 -4.48
CA VAL A 310 -3.40 -23.92 -5.82
C VAL A 310 -2.70 -22.70 -6.44
N LEU A 311 -3.34 -21.54 -6.39
CA LEU A 311 -2.76 -20.30 -6.89
C LEU A 311 -1.42 -19.98 -6.24
N GLY A 312 -1.29 -20.15 -4.92
CA GLY A 312 -0.02 -19.93 -4.22
C GLY A 312 1.08 -20.89 -4.66
N VAL A 313 0.75 -22.15 -4.91
CA VAL A 313 1.74 -23.12 -5.47
C VAL A 313 2.14 -22.71 -6.88
N VAL A 314 1.19 -22.40 -7.76
CA VAL A 314 1.45 -21.93 -9.13
C VAL A 314 2.25 -20.63 -9.09
N TRP A 315 1.87 -19.72 -8.18
CA TRP A 315 2.55 -18.44 -7.98
C TRP A 315 4.04 -18.63 -7.70
N VAL A 316 4.36 -19.35 -6.64
CA VAL A 316 5.76 -19.50 -6.18
C VAL A 316 6.59 -20.33 -7.15
N LYS A 317 6.02 -21.39 -7.73
CA LYS A 317 6.81 -22.35 -8.55
C LYS A 317 6.89 -21.94 -10.03
N LEU A 318 5.94 -21.21 -10.56
CA LEU A 318 5.84 -20.92 -11.99
C LEU A 318 5.69 -19.41 -12.29
N ALA A 319 4.69 -18.75 -11.68
CA ALA A 319 4.34 -17.38 -12.05
C ALA A 319 5.40 -16.37 -11.63
N LEU A 320 5.90 -16.45 -10.40
CA LEU A 320 6.88 -15.52 -9.86
C LEU A 320 8.21 -15.54 -10.65
N PRO A 321 8.79 -16.70 -11.03
CA PRO A 321 9.95 -16.74 -11.91
C PRO A 321 9.69 -16.12 -13.28
N ALA A 322 8.56 -16.44 -13.91
CA ALA A 322 8.20 -15.91 -15.23
C ALA A 322 7.97 -14.39 -15.17
N LEU A 323 7.32 -13.91 -14.11
CA LEU A 323 7.07 -12.51 -13.88
C LEU A 323 8.36 -11.72 -13.66
N LEU A 324 9.30 -12.25 -12.87
CA LEU A 324 10.59 -11.62 -12.66
C LEU A 324 11.36 -11.51 -13.97
N HIS A 325 11.31 -12.54 -14.82
CA HIS A 325 11.88 -12.46 -16.15
C HIS A 325 11.24 -11.32 -16.99
N THR A 326 9.91 -11.21 -16.97
CA THR A 326 9.17 -10.17 -17.71
C THR A 326 9.51 -8.77 -17.20
N VAL A 327 9.58 -8.58 -15.88
CA VAL A 327 9.95 -7.31 -15.26
C VAL A 327 11.37 -6.89 -15.60
N ASN A 328 12.27 -7.88 -15.76
CA ASN A 328 13.66 -7.64 -16.14
C ASN A 328 13.83 -7.23 -17.61
N LEU A 329 12.80 -7.38 -18.47
CA LEU A 329 12.78 -6.80 -19.81
C LEU A 329 12.68 -5.26 -19.80
N ILE A 330 12.27 -4.65 -18.68
CA ILE A 330 12.23 -3.20 -18.55
C ILE A 330 13.66 -2.67 -18.54
N PRO A 331 14.08 -1.82 -19.52
CA PRO A 331 15.44 -1.31 -19.58
C PRO A 331 15.84 -0.61 -18.29
N TRP A 332 16.98 -0.97 -17.71
CA TRP A 332 17.45 -0.46 -16.43
C TRP A 332 17.49 1.09 -16.33
N ARG A 333 17.73 1.78 -17.46
CA ARG A 333 17.75 3.26 -17.53
C ARG A 333 16.40 3.89 -17.22
N TRP A 334 15.33 3.25 -17.63
CA TRP A 334 13.95 3.75 -17.49
C TRP A 334 13.22 3.14 -16.30
N ARG A 335 13.81 2.14 -15.67
CA ARG A 335 13.19 1.30 -14.64
C ARG A 335 12.51 2.16 -13.55
N TYR A 336 13.26 3.06 -12.94
CA TYR A 336 12.71 3.90 -11.86
C TYR A 336 11.72 4.96 -12.34
N SER A 337 11.97 5.57 -13.50
CA SER A 337 11.08 6.61 -14.04
C SER A 337 9.73 6.05 -14.48
N ILE A 338 9.73 4.90 -15.17
CA ILE A 338 8.48 4.21 -15.56
C ILE A 338 7.74 3.76 -14.31
N THR A 339 8.44 3.16 -13.33
CA THR A 339 7.81 2.72 -12.08
C THR A 339 7.17 3.88 -11.33
N ALA A 340 7.87 5.02 -11.21
CA ALA A 340 7.33 6.21 -10.54
C ALA A 340 6.10 6.76 -11.27
N LEU A 341 6.13 6.83 -12.59
CA LEU A 341 4.98 7.27 -13.39
C LEU A 341 3.80 6.31 -13.23
N CYS A 342 4.02 5.00 -13.41
CA CYS A 342 2.97 4.00 -13.25
C CYS A 342 2.40 4.00 -11.82
N ALA A 343 3.25 4.14 -10.79
CA ALA A 343 2.80 4.23 -9.41
C ALA A 343 1.93 5.46 -9.17
N ALA A 344 2.32 6.63 -9.70
CA ALA A 344 1.51 7.84 -9.59
C ALA A 344 0.14 7.69 -10.26
N LEU A 345 0.10 7.10 -11.46
CA LEU A 345 -1.16 6.84 -12.18
C LEU A 345 -2.04 5.83 -11.43
N MET A 346 -1.47 4.75 -10.90
CA MET A 346 -2.23 3.75 -10.12
C MET A 346 -2.76 4.32 -8.80
N ILE A 347 -1.99 5.16 -8.11
CA ILE A 347 -2.45 5.85 -6.89
C ILE A 347 -3.59 6.81 -7.24
N PHE A 348 -3.48 7.56 -8.34
CA PHE A 348 -4.52 8.48 -8.80
C PHE A 348 -5.81 7.72 -9.15
N ASP A 349 -5.70 6.64 -9.93
CA ASP A 349 -6.85 5.80 -10.31
C ASP A 349 -7.51 5.17 -9.07
N GLY A 350 -6.72 4.60 -8.16
CA GLY A 350 -7.23 4.05 -6.92
C GLY A 350 -7.96 5.09 -6.05
N ALA A 351 -7.37 6.28 -5.91
CA ALA A 351 -8.00 7.37 -5.16
C ALA A 351 -9.32 7.83 -5.80
N MET A 352 -9.33 8.01 -7.13
CA MET A 352 -10.55 8.38 -7.85
C MET A 352 -11.61 7.28 -7.81
N THR A 353 -11.20 6.01 -7.84
CA THR A 353 -12.13 4.87 -7.67
C THR A 353 -12.82 4.92 -6.30
N LEU A 354 -12.06 5.15 -5.22
CA LEU A 354 -12.65 5.28 -3.89
C LEU A 354 -13.64 6.44 -3.81
N VAL A 355 -13.29 7.59 -4.39
CA VAL A 355 -14.19 8.76 -4.45
C VAL A 355 -15.45 8.45 -5.25
N ALA A 356 -15.31 7.84 -6.43
CA ALA A 356 -16.47 7.52 -7.26
C ALA A 356 -17.40 6.49 -6.60
N LEU A 357 -16.83 5.49 -5.90
CA LEU A 357 -17.61 4.52 -5.12
C LEU A 357 -18.37 5.22 -3.97
N ASP A 358 -17.73 6.14 -3.29
CA ASP A 358 -18.35 6.93 -2.21
C ASP A 358 -19.48 7.81 -2.74
N CYS A 359 -19.25 8.52 -3.85
CA CYS A 359 -20.29 9.32 -4.52
C CYS A 359 -21.44 8.43 -5.04
N TRP A 360 -21.14 7.23 -5.53
CA TRP A 360 -22.17 6.27 -5.96
C TRP A 360 -23.01 5.78 -4.77
N TYR A 361 -22.34 5.40 -3.67
CA TYR A 361 -23.00 5.07 -2.41
C TYR A 361 -23.94 6.19 -1.96
N SER A 362 -23.47 7.44 -1.90
CA SER A 362 -24.25 8.60 -1.44
C SER A 362 -25.48 8.85 -2.32
N ARG A 363 -25.34 8.74 -3.65
CA ARG A 363 -26.47 8.86 -4.58
C ARG A 363 -27.51 7.76 -4.40
N LEU A 364 -27.09 6.51 -4.19
CA LEU A 364 -28.00 5.39 -3.92
C LEU A 364 -28.68 5.52 -2.56
N ALA A 365 -28.03 6.14 -1.59
CA ALA A 365 -28.62 6.50 -0.31
C ALA A 365 -29.57 7.72 -0.39
N GLY A 366 -29.75 8.34 -1.57
CA GLY A 366 -30.66 9.46 -1.82
C GLY A 366 -30.07 10.84 -1.51
N ALA A 367 -28.76 10.96 -1.26
CA ALA A 367 -28.09 12.24 -1.07
C ALA A 367 -27.86 12.94 -2.43
N ALA A 368 -28.13 14.24 -2.47
CA ALA A 368 -27.79 15.08 -3.61
C ALA A 368 -26.33 15.53 -3.52
N PRO A 369 -25.61 15.71 -4.68
CA PRO A 369 -24.27 16.24 -4.66
C PRO A 369 -24.22 17.64 -4.03
N ASP A 370 -23.40 17.86 -3.02
CA ASP A 370 -23.31 19.12 -2.29
C ASP A 370 -22.00 19.89 -2.53
N ASN A 371 -21.03 19.26 -3.21
CA ASN A 371 -19.74 19.87 -3.56
C ASN A 371 -19.32 19.61 -5.01
N ALA A 372 -18.31 20.37 -5.49
CA ALA A 372 -17.86 20.31 -6.89
C ALA A 372 -17.33 18.92 -7.29
N LEU A 373 -16.74 18.17 -6.36
CA LEU A 373 -16.20 16.82 -6.62
C LEU A 373 -17.35 15.81 -6.80
N GLU A 374 -18.36 15.88 -5.96
CA GLU A 374 -19.55 15.04 -6.09
C GLU A 374 -20.35 15.35 -7.35
N GLN A 375 -20.46 16.65 -7.72
CA GLN A 375 -21.06 17.06 -8.98
C GLN A 375 -20.28 16.47 -10.18
N PHE A 376 -18.95 16.58 -10.16
CA PHE A 376 -18.09 15.97 -11.19
C PHE A 376 -18.32 14.45 -11.27
N CYS A 377 -18.36 13.75 -10.13
CA CYS A 377 -18.64 12.32 -10.11
C CYS A 377 -20.04 11.98 -10.61
N ALA A 378 -21.04 12.80 -10.31
CA ALA A 378 -22.41 12.60 -10.80
C ALA A 378 -22.54 12.79 -12.32
N GLU A 379 -21.73 13.68 -12.91
CA GLU A 379 -21.73 13.96 -14.35
C GLU A 379 -20.90 12.96 -15.17
N GLN A 380 -19.72 12.54 -14.63
CA GLN A 380 -18.77 11.69 -15.36
C GLN A 380 -18.94 10.20 -15.06
N PHE A 381 -19.39 9.85 -13.85
CA PHE A 381 -19.54 8.49 -13.34
C PHE A 381 -20.94 8.34 -12.74
N ASP A 382 -21.99 8.52 -13.59
CA ASP A 382 -23.38 8.37 -13.16
C ASP A 382 -23.69 6.93 -12.72
N ASN A 383 -24.88 6.67 -12.21
CA ASN A 383 -25.22 5.34 -11.68
C ASN A 383 -25.14 4.25 -12.76
N GLN A 384 -25.58 4.55 -14.00
CA GLN A 384 -25.53 3.59 -15.07
C GLN A 384 -24.10 3.29 -15.51
N TRP A 385 -23.23 4.32 -15.56
CA TRP A 385 -21.81 4.13 -15.87
C TRP A 385 -21.13 3.26 -14.79
N MET A 386 -21.42 3.53 -13.50
CA MET A 386 -20.87 2.77 -12.38
C MET A 386 -21.34 1.31 -12.39
N GLU A 387 -22.63 1.06 -12.64
CA GLU A 387 -23.19 -0.29 -12.79
C GLU A 387 -22.54 -1.05 -13.95
N ASN A 388 -22.33 -0.41 -15.09
CA ASN A 388 -21.67 -1.04 -16.23
C ASN A 388 -20.16 -1.27 -16.01
N ARG A 389 -19.51 -0.42 -15.21
CA ARG A 389 -18.08 -0.55 -14.91
C ARG A 389 -17.80 -1.59 -13.84
N PHE A 390 -18.68 -1.72 -12.87
CA PHE A 390 -18.57 -2.63 -11.73
C PHE A 390 -19.73 -3.65 -11.76
N GLU A 391 -19.91 -4.32 -12.90
CA GLU A 391 -21.00 -5.28 -13.12
C GLU A 391 -21.08 -6.38 -12.06
N SER A 392 -19.91 -6.81 -11.53
CA SER A 392 -19.82 -7.83 -10.49
C SER A 392 -20.12 -7.31 -9.07
N MET A 393 -20.39 -5.99 -8.92
CA MET A 393 -20.54 -5.34 -7.62
C MET A 393 -21.95 -4.79 -7.46
N SER A 394 -22.56 -5.00 -6.30
CA SER A 394 -23.79 -4.34 -5.88
C SER A 394 -23.55 -3.47 -4.66
N ILE A 395 -24.15 -2.27 -4.63
CA ILE A 395 -24.08 -1.38 -3.47
C ILE A 395 -25.41 -1.40 -2.73
N HIS A 396 -25.32 -1.72 -1.44
CA HIS A 396 -26.44 -1.70 -0.50
C HIS A 396 -26.15 -0.69 0.61
N PRO A 397 -26.69 0.54 0.53
CA PRO A 397 -26.40 1.58 1.52
C PRO A 397 -26.71 1.17 2.96
N ASP A 398 -27.74 0.34 3.14
CA ASP A 398 -28.16 -0.15 4.47
C ASP A 398 -27.14 -1.11 5.12
N ALA A 399 -26.24 -1.69 4.33
CA ALA A 399 -25.19 -2.59 4.80
C ALA A 399 -23.93 -1.85 5.26
N ALA A 400 -23.76 -0.60 4.87
CA ALA A 400 -22.62 0.22 5.30
C ALA A 400 -22.80 0.72 6.73
N HIS A 401 -21.81 0.51 7.58
CA HIS A 401 -21.81 0.95 8.98
C HIS A 401 -21.11 2.30 9.15
N ARG A 402 -21.50 3.28 8.35
CA ARG A 402 -20.97 4.64 8.47
C ARG A 402 -21.67 5.39 9.62
N SER A 403 -20.90 6.18 10.37
CA SER A 403 -21.45 7.18 11.27
C SER A 403 -21.91 8.37 10.44
N SER A 404 -23.21 8.53 10.27
CA SER A 404 -23.86 9.72 9.68
C SER A 404 -23.67 10.95 10.55
#